data_a8b9b85f93b18f89bf2a39e465da8fda
#
_entry.id   a8b9b85f93b18f89bf2a39e465da8fda
#
_cell.length_a   1.000
_cell.length_b   1.000
_cell.length_c   1.000
_cell.angle_alpha   90.00
_cell.angle_beta   90.00
_cell.angle_gamma   90.00
#
_symmetry.space_group_name_H-M   'P 1'
#
loop_
_entity.id
_entity.type
_entity.pdbx_description
1 polymer ?
#
loop_
_entity_poly.entity_id
_entity_poly.type
_entity_poly.pdbx_seq_one_letter_code
_entity_poly.pdbx_strand_id
1 'polypeptide(L)'
;PYANYMIASQETEPGWGWNYAFLSVLSDRAIPGDEMGEYIVDSYMDYGEYVFDYYPNLYSDLTLSCIDLNAYAEAEDALNTYFAELDTSLDVQNYPKLVRNRAKVRDFGSYSSDMNYGMVDVLHMLELLGDNSDTAKAAIRAVESCIAYSDTNMENAGGISICYPYQTDEDYRDACIEMQEYLGFAPNYTRFLQDFYAIQNGDTLLADREISNAHTTVTTENDGTYDESDITLQLTPEQQANFASGGYYILCKAKEEGYITSEEDPRADEMYLFIQGSKRVTLDENGVLHAAYKNNALYMEDDDGVSDIPMILTESDISDVENRYLSFVVLMNFDNWESQAAKLQIAVNEDYPDGIIRNAIPLSDDDDVQSASKQLIRLDDYANMSVAARCSYVTRDENGDLLDFFDWETSKWMMGFEVDLTSDYRTVVQPLDHPENYVCIFFMKDSQGNVSYSDMIPLK
;
A
#
# COMPACT_ATOMS: atom_id res chain seq x y z
N PRO A 1 30.41 -18.06 -8.67
CA PRO A 1 29.78 -17.60 -7.43
C PRO A 1 30.63 -17.96 -6.21
N TYR A 2 30.50 -17.19 -5.12
CA TYR A 2 31.17 -17.47 -3.84
C TYR A 2 30.36 -18.44 -2.98
N ALA A 3 29.07 -18.66 -3.32
CA ALA A 3 28.15 -19.59 -2.71
C ALA A 3 27.34 -20.33 -3.79
N ASN A 4 26.78 -21.48 -3.47
CA ASN A 4 25.88 -22.20 -4.36
C ASN A 4 24.41 -21.81 -4.16
N TYR A 5 24.06 -21.46 -2.93
CA TYR A 5 22.70 -21.06 -2.56
C TYR A 5 22.71 -19.73 -1.80
N MET A 6 21.63 -19.01 -1.90
CA MET A 6 21.34 -17.80 -1.15
C MET A 6 19.96 -17.93 -0.50
N ILE A 7 19.86 -17.54 0.76
CA ILE A 7 18.57 -17.40 1.45
C ILE A 7 18.30 -15.93 1.60
N ALA A 8 17.14 -15.49 1.12
CA ALA A 8 16.74 -14.09 1.17
C ALA A 8 15.21 -13.93 1.21
N SER A 9 14.78 -12.86 1.84
CA SER A 9 13.39 -12.42 1.84
C SER A 9 13.17 -11.37 0.74
N GLN A 10 11.96 -11.37 0.15
CA GLN A 10 11.51 -10.31 -0.75
C GLN A 10 10.92 -9.14 0.03
N GLU A 11 10.20 -9.46 1.12
CA GLU A 11 9.65 -8.47 2.02
C GLU A 11 10.64 -8.16 3.15
N THR A 12 10.51 -7.01 3.79
CA THR A 12 11.30 -6.65 4.96
C THR A 12 11.02 -7.62 6.10
N GLU A 13 12.07 -8.26 6.62
CA GLU A 13 11.95 -9.22 7.71
C GLU A 13 11.53 -8.53 9.02
N PRO A 14 10.61 -9.14 9.80
CA PRO A 14 10.21 -8.59 11.09
C PRO A 14 11.35 -8.62 12.12
N GLY A 15 11.33 -7.67 13.05
CA GLY A 15 12.39 -7.45 14.03
C GLY A 15 12.61 -8.55 15.07
N TRP A 16 11.73 -9.58 15.14
CA TRP A 16 11.92 -10.74 16.03
C TRP A 16 12.92 -11.78 15.48
N GLY A 17 13.35 -11.64 14.20
CA GLY A 17 14.44 -12.40 13.63
C GLY A 17 14.13 -13.87 13.31
N TRP A 18 15.18 -14.66 13.12
CA TRP A 18 15.09 -16.06 12.69
C TRP A 18 15.14 -17.03 13.86
N ASN A 19 14.39 -18.12 13.73
CA ASN A 19 14.54 -19.27 14.63
C ASN A 19 15.68 -20.17 14.13
N TYR A 20 16.75 -20.25 14.90
CA TYR A 20 17.92 -21.06 14.56
C TYR A 20 17.79 -22.55 14.94
N ALA A 21 16.60 -23.04 15.27
CA ALA A 21 16.35 -24.45 15.60
C ALA A 21 16.73 -25.40 14.46
N PHE A 22 16.65 -24.94 13.20
CA PHE A 22 17.09 -25.69 12.02
C PHE A 22 18.55 -26.17 12.10
N LEU A 23 19.41 -25.51 12.88
CA LEU A 23 20.80 -25.95 13.05
C LEU A 23 20.92 -27.33 13.70
N SER A 24 19.88 -27.80 14.40
CA SER A 24 19.86 -29.12 15.04
C SER A 24 20.01 -30.27 14.04
N VAL A 25 19.53 -30.10 12.78
CA VAL A 25 19.60 -31.11 11.73
C VAL A 25 21.05 -31.43 11.31
N LEU A 26 21.97 -30.45 11.50
CA LEU A 26 23.39 -30.64 11.20
C LEU A 26 24.11 -31.60 12.14
N SER A 27 23.49 -31.92 13.28
CA SER A 27 24.11 -32.89 14.25
C SER A 27 24.08 -34.33 13.74
N ASP A 28 23.19 -34.67 12.83
CA ASP A 28 22.90 -36.04 12.46
C ASP A 28 23.58 -36.45 11.14
N ARG A 29 23.72 -35.52 10.19
CA ARG A 29 24.36 -35.81 8.89
C ARG A 29 24.79 -34.51 8.17
N ALA A 30 25.62 -34.69 7.14
CA ALA A 30 25.85 -33.63 6.17
C ALA A 30 24.58 -33.47 5.32
N ILE A 31 24.14 -32.23 5.14
CA ILE A 31 22.92 -31.84 4.41
C ILE A 31 23.30 -31.12 3.14
N PRO A 32 22.73 -31.45 1.96
CA PRO A 32 22.83 -30.66 0.75
C PRO A 32 22.34 -29.23 0.96
N GLY A 33 22.83 -28.29 0.14
CA GLY A 33 22.52 -26.87 0.32
C GLY A 33 21.05 -26.53 0.05
N ASP A 34 20.42 -27.17 -0.91
CA ASP A 34 19.00 -27.06 -1.24
C ASP A 34 18.13 -27.58 -0.09
N GLU A 35 18.43 -28.76 0.43
CA GLU A 35 17.73 -29.33 1.58
C GLU A 35 17.92 -28.47 2.84
N MET A 36 19.10 -27.90 3.04
CA MET A 36 19.34 -26.96 4.13
C MET A 36 18.53 -25.68 3.96
N GLY A 37 18.36 -25.21 2.72
CA GLY A 37 17.52 -24.09 2.39
C GLY A 37 16.06 -24.31 2.76
N GLU A 38 15.50 -25.49 2.45
CA GLU A 38 14.16 -25.90 2.85
C GLU A 38 13.98 -25.85 4.37
N TYR A 39 14.90 -26.46 5.16
CA TYR A 39 14.83 -26.38 6.62
C TYR A 39 14.89 -24.95 7.18
N ILE A 40 15.65 -24.07 6.55
CA ILE A 40 15.73 -22.66 6.98
C ILE A 40 14.41 -21.96 6.73
N VAL A 41 13.85 -22.10 5.53
CA VAL A 41 12.60 -21.46 5.12
C VAL A 41 11.44 -21.96 5.99
N ASP A 42 11.28 -23.29 6.12
CA ASP A 42 10.25 -23.89 6.97
C ASP A 42 10.35 -23.39 8.42
N SER A 43 11.58 -23.41 8.99
CA SER A 43 11.78 -22.95 10.37
C SER A 43 11.45 -21.48 10.58
N TYR A 44 11.65 -20.65 9.55
CA TYR A 44 11.29 -19.24 9.59
C TYR A 44 9.77 -19.05 9.56
N MET A 45 9.07 -19.74 8.65
CA MET A 45 7.62 -19.68 8.54
C MET A 45 6.92 -20.25 9.78
N ASP A 46 7.34 -21.44 10.26
CA ASP A 46 6.84 -22.04 11.50
C ASP A 46 7.02 -21.12 12.72
N TYR A 47 8.13 -20.37 12.76
CA TYR A 47 8.36 -19.42 13.84
C TYR A 47 7.47 -18.21 13.73
N GLY A 48 7.20 -17.74 12.50
CA GLY A 48 6.22 -16.69 12.25
C GLY A 48 4.83 -17.10 12.74
N GLU A 49 4.34 -18.28 12.36
CA GLU A 49 3.06 -18.80 12.84
C GLU A 49 3.01 -18.89 14.37
N TYR A 50 4.08 -19.41 14.99
CA TYR A 50 4.18 -19.44 16.46
C TYR A 50 4.07 -18.04 17.08
N VAL A 51 4.76 -17.04 16.51
CA VAL A 51 4.69 -15.65 17.00
C VAL A 51 3.28 -15.10 16.86
N PHE A 52 2.61 -15.36 15.72
CA PHE A 52 1.26 -14.87 15.47
C PHE A 52 0.22 -15.49 16.38
N ASP A 53 0.37 -16.78 16.71
CA ASP A 53 -0.52 -17.47 17.64
C ASP A 53 -0.44 -16.93 19.07
N TYR A 54 0.79 -16.60 19.52
CA TYR A 54 1.01 -16.09 20.88
C TYR A 54 0.88 -14.59 21.00
N TYR A 55 1.15 -13.86 19.91
CA TYR A 55 1.14 -12.40 19.83
C TYR A 55 0.44 -11.95 18.54
N PRO A 56 -0.89 -12.07 18.46
CA PRO A 56 -1.63 -11.73 17.23
C PRO A 56 -1.38 -10.32 16.72
N ASN A 57 -1.04 -9.40 17.62
CA ASN A 57 -0.66 -8.01 17.30
C ASN A 57 0.74 -7.86 16.68
N LEU A 58 1.50 -8.96 16.54
CA LEU A 58 2.80 -8.98 15.84
C LEU A 58 2.71 -9.67 14.46
N TYR A 59 1.50 -9.88 13.95
CA TYR A 59 1.32 -10.43 12.61
C TYR A 59 2.08 -9.59 11.57
N SER A 60 2.77 -10.26 10.67
CA SER A 60 3.56 -9.62 9.61
C SER A 60 3.53 -10.44 8.33
N ASP A 61 3.69 -9.76 7.23
CA ASP A 61 3.94 -10.39 5.94
C ASP A 61 5.33 -11.04 5.96
N LEU A 62 5.39 -12.30 5.55
CA LEU A 62 6.59 -13.12 5.55
C LEU A 62 6.85 -13.67 4.17
N THR A 63 8.10 -13.58 3.74
CA THR A 63 8.61 -14.27 2.55
C THR A 63 10.01 -14.77 2.85
N LEU A 64 10.35 -15.98 2.45
CA LEU A 64 11.73 -16.46 2.48
C LEU A 64 11.96 -17.44 1.34
N SER A 65 13.09 -17.33 0.67
CA SER A 65 13.40 -18.15 -0.50
C SER A 65 14.85 -18.65 -0.49
N CYS A 66 15.03 -19.89 -0.92
CA CYS A 66 16.32 -20.49 -1.21
C CYS A 66 16.58 -20.43 -2.71
N ILE A 67 17.58 -19.68 -3.14
CA ILE A 67 17.93 -19.44 -4.54
C ILE A 67 19.17 -20.25 -4.90
N ASP A 68 19.08 -21.07 -5.95
CA ASP A 68 20.25 -21.77 -6.54
C ASP A 68 21.02 -20.80 -7.43
N LEU A 69 22.15 -20.32 -6.94
CA LEU A 69 23.01 -19.38 -7.64
C LEU A 69 23.72 -20.00 -8.86
N ASN A 70 23.71 -21.33 -9.00
CA ASN A 70 24.26 -21.96 -10.21
C ASN A 70 23.28 -21.86 -11.38
N ALA A 71 21.96 -21.83 -11.12
CA ALA A 71 20.92 -21.65 -12.14
C ALA A 71 20.66 -20.15 -12.46
N TYR A 72 21.12 -19.24 -11.60
CA TYR A 72 20.85 -17.81 -11.69
C TYR A 72 21.32 -17.17 -13.02
N ALA A 73 22.45 -17.61 -13.59
CA ALA A 73 22.96 -17.09 -14.84
C ALA A 73 22.00 -17.34 -16.02
N GLU A 74 21.30 -18.48 -16.04
CA GLU A 74 20.29 -18.78 -17.06
C GLU A 74 19.07 -17.89 -16.90
N ALA A 75 18.65 -17.62 -15.66
CA ALA A 75 17.54 -16.71 -15.38
C ALA A 75 17.90 -15.27 -15.79
N GLU A 76 19.11 -14.80 -15.50
CA GLU A 76 19.60 -13.48 -15.92
C GLU A 76 19.62 -13.33 -17.44
N ASP A 77 20.16 -14.31 -18.18
CA ASP A 77 20.19 -14.30 -19.65
C ASP A 77 18.77 -14.29 -20.25
N ALA A 78 17.83 -15.04 -19.66
CA ALA A 78 16.46 -15.08 -20.11
C ALA A 78 15.73 -13.74 -19.83
N LEU A 79 15.92 -13.16 -18.65
CA LEU A 79 15.42 -11.84 -18.30
C LEU A 79 15.97 -10.76 -19.22
N ASN A 80 17.29 -10.80 -19.49
CA ASN A 80 17.93 -9.85 -20.40
C ASN A 80 17.37 -9.93 -21.82
N THR A 81 17.03 -11.14 -22.30
CA THR A 81 16.38 -11.35 -23.60
C THR A 81 14.95 -10.83 -23.61
N TYR A 82 14.18 -11.08 -22.54
CA TYR A 82 12.83 -10.58 -22.39
C TYR A 82 12.79 -9.04 -22.37
N PHE A 83 13.65 -8.40 -21.60
CA PHE A 83 13.70 -6.94 -21.54
C PHE A 83 14.13 -6.29 -22.85
N ALA A 84 14.97 -6.95 -23.66
CA ALA A 84 15.27 -6.47 -25.02
C ALA A 84 14.03 -6.46 -25.92
N GLU A 85 13.17 -7.47 -25.81
CA GLU A 85 11.89 -7.51 -26.53
C GLU A 85 10.91 -6.47 -26.03
N LEU A 86 10.76 -6.36 -24.71
CA LEU A 86 9.88 -5.38 -24.07
C LEU A 86 10.25 -3.95 -24.45
N ASP A 87 11.53 -3.62 -24.37
CA ASP A 87 12.08 -2.33 -24.76
C ASP A 87 11.81 -1.99 -26.25
N THR A 88 11.93 -2.97 -27.14
CA THR A 88 11.60 -2.78 -28.57
C THR A 88 10.12 -2.46 -28.79
N SER A 89 9.24 -2.94 -27.93
CA SER A 89 7.80 -2.67 -27.98
C SER A 89 7.39 -1.39 -27.23
N LEU A 90 8.33 -0.76 -26.52
CA LEU A 90 8.07 0.40 -25.70
C LEU A 90 7.97 1.65 -26.59
N ASP A 91 6.77 2.23 -26.60
CA ASP A 91 6.48 3.50 -27.24
C ASP A 91 5.39 4.24 -26.46
N VAL A 92 5.13 5.50 -26.84
CA VAL A 92 4.14 6.37 -26.19
C VAL A 92 2.72 5.76 -26.19
N GLN A 93 2.38 4.90 -27.14
CA GLN A 93 1.05 4.29 -27.24
C GLN A 93 0.91 3.08 -26.30
N ASN A 94 1.98 2.29 -26.14
CA ASN A 94 2.00 1.12 -25.28
C ASN A 94 2.34 1.44 -23.82
N TYR A 95 3.00 2.56 -23.58
CA TYR A 95 3.44 3.00 -22.25
C TYR A 95 2.32 2.99 -21.19
N PRO A 96 1.10 3.57 -21.44
CA PRO A 96 0.03 3.55 -20.43
C PRO A 96 -0.41 2.12 -20.04
N LYS A 97 -0.36 1.17 -20.98
CA LYS A 97 -0.67 -0.24 -20.68
C LYS A 97 0.39 -0.85 -19.77
N LEU A 98 1.67 -0.58 -20.05
CA LEU A 98 2.78 -1.06 -19.22
C LEU A 98 2.68 -0.50 -17.79
N VAL A 99 2.40 0.79 -17.64
CA VAL A 99 2.21 1.42 -16.33
C VAL A 99 1.04 0.80 -15.57
N ARG A 100 -0.13 0.60 -16.23
CA ARG A 100 -1.28 -0.06 -15.59
C ARG A 100 -0.97 -1.48 -15.13
N ASN A 101 -0.20 -2.22 -15.91
CA ASN A 101 0.20 -3.56 -15.53
C ASN A 101 1.23 -3.53 -14.40
N ARG A 102 2.22 -2.61 -14.45
CA ARG A 102 3.19 -2.40 -13.38
C ARG A 102 2.51 -2.06 -12.05
N ALA A 103 1.48 -1.22 -12.09
CA ALA A 103 0.70 -0.84 -10.90
C ALA A 103 0.01 -2.02 -10.19
N LYS A 104 -0.15 -3.16 -10.87
CA LYS A 104 -0.77 -4.38 -10.31
C LYS A 104 0.26 -5.40 -9.81
N VAL A 105 1.54 -5.22 -10.15
CA VAL A 105 2.59 -6.15 -9.72
C VAL A 105 2.73 -6.09 -8.20
N ARG A 106 2.97 -7.23 -7.56
CA ARG A 106 3.25 -7.30 -6.13
C ARG A 106 4.48 -6.45 -5.80
N ASP A 107 4.29 -5.45 -4.97
CA ASP A 107 5.36 -4.63 -4.40
C ASP A 107 5.72 -5.12 -2.99
N PHE A 108 6.98 -4.92 -2.60
CA PHE A 108 7.54 -5.26 -1.29
C PHE A 108 8.14 -4.03 -0.61
N GLY A 109 8.16 -4.05 0.72
CA GLY A 109 8.78 -2.99 1.54
C GLY A 109 7.99 -1.68 1.56
N SER A 110 6.80 -1.62 0.97
CA SER A 110 5.99 -0.41 0.88
C SER A 110 5.06 -0.30 2.07
N TYR A 111 5.36 0.60 3.01
CA TYR A 111 4.56 0.80 4.23
C TYR A 111 3.53 1.94 4.12
N SER A 112 3.71 2.80 3.15
CA SER A 112 2.77 3.86 2.83
C SER A 112 2.76 4.13 1.33
N SER A 113 1.77 4.88 0.85
CA SER A 113 1.73 5.30 -0.57
C SER A 113 2.91 6.17 -0.98
N ASP A 114 3.54 6.80 -0.02
CA ASP A 114 4.61 7.78 -0.24
C ASP A 114 6.01 7.12 -0.15
N MET A 115 6.08 5.91 0.44
CA MET A 115 7.31 5.11 0.52
C MET A 115 7.16 3.83 -0.32
N ASN A 116 7.26 3.97 -1.63
CA ASN A 116 7.29 2.85 -2.56
C ASN A 116 8.71 2.65 -3.07
N TYR A 117 9.38 1.62 -2.57
CA TYR A 117 10.74 1.27 -3.00
C TYR A 117 10.79 0.66 -4.42
N GLY A 118 9.64 0.38 -5.01
CA GLY A 118 9.56 -0.24 -6.32
C GLY A 118 10.20 -1.62 -6.41
N MET A 119 10.37 -2.30 -5.29
CA MET A 119 10.78 -3.70 -5.28
C MET A 119 9.59 -4.56 -5.63
N VAL A 120 9.65 -5.27 -6.75
CA VAL A 120 8.53 -6.03 -7.28
C VAL A 120 8.87 -7.50 -7.47
N ASP A 121 7.85 -8.36 -7.37
CA ASP A 121 8.01 -9.77 -7.69
C ASP A 121 8.29 -9.97 -9.17
N VAL A 122 9.34 -10.72 -9.49
CA VAL A 122 9.78 -10.97 -10.88
C VAL A 122 8.79 -11.85 -11.63
N LEU A 123 8.29 -12.92 -11.02
CA LEU A 123 7.35 -13.84 -11.67
C LEU A 123 6.02 -13.15 -11.96
N HIS A 124 5.45 -12.48 -10.96
CA HIS A 124 4.21 -11.73 -11.14
C HIS A 124 4.34 -10.58 -12.15
N MET A 125 5.50 -9.91 -12.17
CA MET A 125 5.83 -8.91 -13.19
C MET A 125 5.83 -9.52 -14.60
N LEU A 126 6.51 -10.64 -14.80
CA LEU A 126 6.57 -11.32 -16.09
C LEU A 126 5.19 -11.80 -16.56
N GLU A 127 4.34 -12.26 -15.66
CA GLU A 127 2.96 -12.64 -15.97
C GLU A 127 2.11 -11.47 -16.47
N LEU A 128 2.22 -10.31 -15.78
CA LEU A 128 1.41 -9.13 -16.11
C LEU A 128 1.92 -8.33 -17.30
N LEU A 129 3.24 -8.23 -17.45
CA LEU A 129 3.88 -7.42 -18.49
C LEU A 129 4.19 -8.23 -19.77
N GLY A 130 4.33 -9.55 -19.64
CA GLY A 130 4.83 -10.41 -20.71
C GLY A 130 3.88 -10.72 -21.85
N ASP A 131 2.59 -10.35 -21.78
CA ASP A 131 1.56 -10.60 -22.80
C ASP A 131 1.59 -12.05 -23.38
N ASN A 132 1.99 -13.03 -22.56
CA ASN A 132 2.18 -14.43 -22.97
C ASN A 132 3.21 -14.65 -24.10
N SER A 133 4.17 -13.72 -24.30
CA SER A 133 5.22 -13.89 -25.28
C SER A 133 6.09 -15.13 -24.99
N ASP A 134 6.78 -15.65 -26.02
CA ASP A 134 7.65 -16.82 -25.83
C ASP A 134 8.88 -16.50 -24.97
N THR A 135 9.36 -15.26 -25.04
CA THR A 135 10.47 -14.76 -24.21
C THR A 135 10.06 -14.60 -22.75
N ALA A 136 8.86 -14.07 -22.47
CA ALA A 136 8.32 -14.02 -21.12
C ALA A 136 8.15 -15.41 -20.50
N LYS A 137 7.59 -16.38 -21.25
CA LYS A 137 7.47 -17.76 -20.79
C LYS A 137 8.84 -18.43 -20.56
N ALA A 138 9.85 -18.09 -21.37
CA ALA A 138 11.19 -18.59 -21.17
C ALA A 138 11.81 -17.99 -19.91
N ALA A 139 11.63 -16.68 -19.68
CA ALA A 139 12.09 -16.00 -18.48
C ALA A 139 11.42 -16.56 -17.21
N ILE A 140 10.10 -16.75 -17.21
CA ILE A 140 9.37 -17.38 -16.11
C ILE A 140 9.99 -18.74 -15.76
N ARG A 141 10.13 -19.65 -16.73
CA ARG A 141 10.72 -20.98 -16.46
C ARG A 141 12.14 -20.92 -15.93
N ALA A 142 12.95 -19.98 -16.43
CA ALA A 142 14.32 -19.84 -15.97
C ALA A 142 14.40 -19.30 -14.55
N VAL A 143 13.55 -18.30 -14.20
CA VAL A 143 13.43 -17.79 -12.84
C VAL A 143 12.91 -18.85 -11.89
N GLU A 144 11.84 -19.57 -12.23
CA GLU A 144 11.32 -20.68 -11.44
C GLU A 144 12.40 -21.76 -11.19
N SER A 145 13.26 -22.04 -12.19
CA SER A 145 14.32 -23.04 -12.08
C SER A 145 15.45 -22.64 -11.12
N CYS A 146 15.64 -21.35 -10.83
CA CYS A 146 16.64 -20.90 -9.87
C CYS A 146 16.07 -20.76 -8.43
N ILE A 147 14.77 -20.91 -8.24
CA ILE A 147 14.14 -20.95 -6.92
C ILE A 147 14.12 -22.39 -6.45
N ALA A 148 15.07 -22.79 -5.60
CA ALA A 148 15.18 -24.15 -5.10
C ALA A 148 14.03 -24.47 -4.11
N TYR A 149 13.65 -23.52 -3.27
CA TYR A 149 12.51 -23.58 -2.37
C TYR A 149 12.06 -22.18 -1.95
N SER A 150 10.78 -21.97 -1.76
CA SER A 150 10.24 -20.72 -1.20
C SER A 150 8.94 -20.97 -0.45
N ASP A 151 8.70 -20.19 0.59
CA ASP A 151 7.43 -20.16 1.30
C ASP A 151 7.08 -18.72 1.72
N THR A 152 5.78 -18.43 1.83
CA THR A 152 5.26 -17.10 2.07
C THR A 152 3.79 -17.11 2.51
N ASN A 153 3.40 -16.13 3.30
CA ASN A 153 1.99 -15.83 3.57
C ASN A 153 1.46 -14.66 2.70
N MET A 154 2.24 -14.20 1.70
CA MET A 154 1.85 -13.13 0.80
C MET A 154 1.43 -13.66 -0.56
N GLU A 155 0.28 -13.21 -1.06
CA GLU A 155 -0.18 -13.53 -2.40
C GLU A 155 0.73 -12.92 -3.47
N ASN A 156 1.02 -13.68 -4.53
CA ASN A 156 1.87 -13.28 -5.66
C ASN A 156 3.33 -12.94 -5.29
N ALA A 157 3.85 -13.53 -4.23
CA ALA A 157 5.27 -13.51 -3.89
C ALA A 157 5.94 -14.79 -4.40
N GLY A 158 6.69 -14.67 -5.51
CA GLY A 158 7.27 -15.81 -6.23
C GLY A 158 8.68 -16.18 -5.82
N GLY A 159 9.35 -15.40 -4.94
CA GLY A 159 10.65 -15.75 -4.37
C GLY A 159 11.83 -14.87 -4.78
N ILE A 160 11.73 -14.09 -5.85
CA ILE A 160 12.78 -13.13 -6.29
C ILE A 160 12.14 -11.78 -6.59
N SER A 161 12.75 -10.71 -6.09
CA SER A 161 12.34 -9.33 -6.39
C SER A 161 13.37 -8.59 -7.23
N ILE A 162 12.90 -7.57 -7.95
CA ILE A 162 13.70 -6.67 -8.76
C ILE A 162 13.25 -5.23 -8.51
N CYS A 163 14.18 -4.26 -8.56
CA CYS A 163 13.87 -2.85 -8.41
C CYS A 163 13.26 -2.31 -9.70
N TYR A 164 11.98 -1.98 -9.70
CA TYR A 164 11.25 -1.35 -10.81
C TYR A 164 10.37 -0.22 -10.26
N PRO A 165 10.98 0.89 -9.77
CA PRO A 165 10.22 2.05 -9.30
C PRO A 165 9.46 2.70 -10.46
N TYR A 166 8.26 3.16 -10.15
CA TYR A 166 7.46 3.97 -11.07
C TYR A 166 6.68 4.99 -10.24
N GLN A 167 6.37 6.16 -10.80
CA GLN A 167 5.67 7.22 -10.08
C GLN A 167 6.34 7.64 -8.74
N THR A 168 7.65 7.47 -8.66
CA THR A 168 8.51 7.95 -7.58
C THR A 168 9.25 9.20 -8.03
N ASP A 169 9.97 9.86 -7.11
CA ASP A 169 10.82 10.98 -7.46
C ASP A 169 11.97 10.56 -8.42
N GLU A 170 12.54 11.55 -9.10
CA GLU A 170 13.58 11.33 -10.12
C GLU A 170 14.88 10.85 -9.49
N ASP A 171 15.26 11.37 -8.33
CA ASP A 171 16.51 11.02 -7.65
C ASP A 171 16.51 9.53 -7.26
N TYR A 172 15.38 9.01 -6.78
CA TYR A 172 15.26 7.59 -6.45
C TYR A 172 15.33 6.67 -7.67
N ARG A 173 14.71 7.07 -8.79
CA ARG A 173 14.78 6.32 -10.06
C ARG A 173 16.20 6.29 -10.61
N ASP A 174 16.90 7.42 -10.55
CA ASP A 174 18.30 7.53 -10.99
C ASP A 174 19.21 6.67 -10.12
N ALA A 175 19.03 6.68 -8.80
CA ALA A 175 19.76 5.81 -7.88
C ALA A 175 19.53 4.31 -8.19
N CYS A 176 18.31 3.93 -8.56
CA CYS A 176 17.99 2.56 -8.98
C CYS A 176 18.73 2.18 -10.27
N ILE A 177 18.78 3.07 -11.27
CA ILE A 177 19.53 2.86 -12.51
C ILE A 177 21.03 2.72 -12.22
N GLU A 178 21.61 3.64 -11.46
CA GLU A 178 23.04 3.60 -11.09
C GLU A 178 23.40 2.29 -10.37
N MET A 179 22.53 1.80 -9.48
CA MET A 179 22.73 0.52 -8.81
C MET A 179 22.70 -0.64 -9.81
N GLN A 180 21.77 -0.67 -10.76
CA GLN A 180 21.68 -1.71 -11.78
C GLN A 180 22.92 -1.70 -12.69
N GLU A 181 23.41 -0.53 -13.09
CA GLU A 181 24.65 -0.38 -13.87
C GLU A 181 25.86 -0.89 -13.08
N TYR A 182 25.95 -0.56 -11.79
CA TYR A 182 27.03 -1.03 -10.92
C TYR A 182 27.05 -2.55 -10.75
N LEU A 183 25.86 -3.16 -10.60
CA LEU A 183 25.73 -4.61 -10.48
C LEU A 183 25.99 -5.33 -11.81
N GLY A 184 25.78 -4.65 -12.94
CA GLY A 184 25.90 -5.23 -14.28
C GLY A 184 24.87 -6.29 -14.59
N PHE A 185 23.75 -6.31 -13.85
CA PHE A 185 22.65 -7.23 -14.04
C PHE A 185 21.86 -6.89 -15.30
N ALA A 186 21.64 -7.89 -16.18
CA ALA A 186 20.75 -7.81 -17.33
C ALA A 186 20.79 -6.42 -18.03
N PRO A 187 21.81 -6.07 -18.83
CA PRO A 187 21.97 -4.71 -19.37
C PRO A 187 20.77 -4.17 -20.16
N ASN A 188 19.97 -5.05 -20.78
CA ASN A 188 18.75 -4.65 -21.47
C ASN A 188 17.65 -4.22 -20.49
N TYR A 189 17.69 -4.70 -19.24
CA TYR A 189 16.80 -4.22 -18.20
C TYR A 189 17.08 -2.77 -17.83
N THR A 190 18.35 -2.43 -17.60
CA THR A 190 18.76 -1.06 -17.33
C THR A 190 18.36 -0.12 -18.46
N ARG A 191 18.56 -0.53 -19.72
CA ARG A 191 18.15 0.26 -20.88
C ARG A 191 16.62 0.43 -20.94
N PHE A 192 15.89 -0.64 -20.72
CA PHE A 192 14.42 -0.58 -20.65
C PHE A 192 13.95 0.43 -19.59
N LEU A 193 14.55 0.44 -18.40
CA LEU A 193 14.21 1.41 -17.34
C LEU A 193 14.52 2.85 -17.79
N GLN A 194 15.67 3.09 -18.42
CA GLN A 194 16.05 4.41 -18.93
C GLN A 194 15.03 4.90 -19.98
N ASP A 195 14.66 4.06 -20.94
CA ASP A 195 13.70 4.41 -21.98
C ASP A 195 12.27 4.56 -21.43
N PHE A 196 11.89 3.74 -20.43
CA PHE A 196 10.62 3.85 -19.73
C PHE A 196 10.50 5.20 -18.99
N TYR A 197 11.53 5.62 -18.27
CA TYR A 197 11.53 6.91 -17.56
C TYR A 197 11.67 8.11 -18.52
N ALA A 198 12.34 7.95 -19.65
CA ALA A 198 12.39 8.99 -20.67
C ALA A 198 10.98 9.30 -21.24
N ILE A 199 10.13 8.29 -21.39
CA ILE A 199 8.73 8.50 -21.76
C ILE A 199 7.96 9.13 -20.60
N GLN A 200 8.15 8.64 -19.37
CA GLN A 200 7.48 9.17 -18.19
C GLN A 200 7.73 10.66 -17.98
N ASN A 201 8.97 11.12 -18.21
CA ASN A 201 9.35 12.52 -18.05
C ASN A 201 9.07 13.38 -19.28
N GLY A 202 8.56 12.78 -20.37
CA GLY A 202 8.29 13.48 -21.64
C GLY A 202 6.99 14.28 -21.63
N ASP A 203 6.95 15.39 -22.39
CA ASP A 203 5.78 16.28 -22.48
C ASP A 203 4.65 15.73 -23.38
N THR A 204 4.81 14.53 -23.94
CA THR A 204 3.97 14.05 -25.06
C THR A 204 2.74 13.23 -24.67
N LEU A 205 2.58 12.90 -23.40
CA LEU A 205 1.49 12.01 -22.91
C LEU A 205 0.29 12.76 -22.33
N LEU A 206 0.23 14.07 -22.46
CA LEU A 206 -0.77 14.89 -21.78
C LEU A 206 -2.19 14.55 -22.26
N ALA A 207 -2.90 13.82 -21.45
CA ALA A 207 -4.34 13.81 -21.45
C ALA A 207 -4.87 15.08 -20.77
N ASP A 208 -6.10 15.44 -21.11
CA ASP A 208 -6.86 16.42 -20.35
C ASP A 208 -6.91 15.98 -18.87
N ARG A 209 -6.33 16.79 -17.98
CA ARG A 209 -6.20 16.50 -16.54
C ARG A 209 -7.41 16.99 -15.76
N GLU A 210 -8.28 17.79 -16.37
CA GLU A 210 -9.45 18.32 -15.69
C GLU A 210 -10.52 17.23 -15.53
N ILE A 211 -10.82 16.85 -14.29
CA ILE A 211 -11.90 15.92 -13.97
C ILE A 211 -13.18 16.71 -13.75
N SER A 212 -14.09 16.63 -14.71
CA SER A 212 -15.37 17.33 -14.61
C SER A 212 -16.40 16.54 -13.80
N ASN A 213 -16.96 17.17 -12.77
CA ASN A 213 -18.07 16.61 -11.98
C ASN A 213 -19.40 16.51 -12.76
N ALA A 214 -19.47 17.05 -13.99
CA ALA A 214 -20.66 16.89 -14.84
C ALA A 214 -20.98 15.42 -15.14
N HIS A 215 -20.04 14.51 -14.89
CA HIS A 215 -20.16 13.06 -15.12
C HIS A 215 -20.21 12.24 -13.83
N THR A 216 -20.51 12.87 -12.69
CA THR A 216 -20.69 12.16 -11.42
C THR A 216 -22.16 11.85 -11.17
N THR A 217 -22.42 10.70 -10.56
CA THR A 217 -23.73 10.34 -10.02
C THR A 217 -23.59 9.85 -8.60
N VAL A 218 -24.59 10.15 -7.77
CA VAL A 218 -24.68 9.61 -6.40
C VAL A 218 -26.03 8.91 -6.27
N THR A 219 -25.98 7.63 -5.96
CA THR A 219 -27.17 6.86 -5.63
C THR A 219 -27.06 6.37 -4.19
N THR A 220 -28.14 6.48 -3.42
CA THR A 220 -28.17 6.01 -2.04
C THR A 220 -29.19 4.89 -1.94
N GLU A 221 -28.75 3.72 -1.50
CA GLU A 221 -29.58 2.56 -1.20
C GLU A 221 -29.51 2.24 0.29
N ASN A 222 -30.60 1.77 0.86
CA ASN A 222 -30.64 1.33 2.25
C ASN A 222 -30.81 -0.19 2.30
N ASP A 223 -29.81 -0.91 2.81
CA ASP A 223 -29.83 -2.37 2.97
C ASP A 223 -30.63 -2.85 4.20
N GLY A 224 -31.19 -1.91 4.97
CA GLY A 224 -31.91 -2.15 6.21
C GLY A 224 -31.05 -1.98 7.47
N THR A 225 -29.75 -1.80 7.32
CA THR A 225 -28.78 -1.60 8.40
C THR A 225 -28.11 -0.23 8.28
N TYR A 226 -27.63 0.10 7.08
CA TYR A 226 -26.95 1.37 6.76
C TYR A 226 -27.40 1.89 5.40
N ASP A 227 -27.39 3.22 5.25
CA ASP A 227 -27.45 3.84 3.94
C ASP A 227 -26.09 3.61 3.23
N GLU A 228 -26.11 3.09 2.02
CA GLU A 228 -24.93 2.96 1.15
C GLU A 228 -25.01 3.96 0.03
N SER A 229 -23.98 4.78 -0.14
CA SER A 229 -23.83 5.69 -1.26
C SER A 229 -22.89 5.08 -2.29
N ASP A 230 -23.41 4.80 -3.49
CA ASP A 230 -22.59 4.48 -4.68
C ASP A 230 -22.38 5.79 -5.45
N ILE A 231 -21.13 6.24 -5.45
CA ILE A 231 -20.70 7.46 -6.10
C ILE A 231 -19.88 7.03 -7.32
N THR A 232 -20.26 7.51 -8.49
CA THR A 232 -19.58 7.14 -9.73
C THR A 232 -19.01 8.36 -10.44
N LEU A 233 -17.88 8.18 -11.10
CA LEU A 233 -17.24 9.17 -11.95
C LEU A 233 -16.90 8.54 -13.30
N GLN A 234 -17.52 9.03 -14.37
CA GLN A 234 -17.21 8.65 -15.74
C GLN A 234 -15.99 9.40 -16.24
N LEU A 235 -14.94 8.70 -16.61
CA LEU A 235 -13.77 9.29 -17.27
C LEU A 235 -13.99 9.48 -18.77
N THR A 236 -13.36 10.51 -19.36
CA THR A 236 -13.31 10.69 -20.81
C THR A 236 -12.50 9.57 -21.48
N PRO A 237 -12.69 9.30 -22.78
CA PRO A 237 -11.88 8.30 -23.49
C PRO A 237 -10.36 8.56 -23.41
N GLU A 238 -9.94 9.82 -23.38
CA GLU A 238 -8.53 10.21 -23.26
C GLU A 238 -8.00 9.91 -21.85
N GLN A 239 -8.77 10.24 -20.82
CA GLN A 239 -8.44 9.90 -19.43
C GLN A 239 -8.37 8.38 -19.23
N GLN A 240 -9.35 7.62 -19.78
CA GLN A 240 -9.33 6.15 -19.72
C GLN A 240 -8.09 5.56 -20.40
N ALA A 241 -7.69 6.09 -21.56
CA ALA A 241 -6.51 5.63 -22.28
C ALA A 241 -5.22 5.85 -21.48
N ASN A 242 -5.16 6.96 -20.73
CA ASN A 242 -3.99 7.35 -19.94
C ASN A 242 -4.07 7.01 -18.44
N PHE A 243 -5.14 6.40 -17.99
CA PHE A 243 -5.35 6.00 -16.61
C PHE A 243 -4.34 4.94 -16.18
N ALA A 244 -3.62 5.19 -15.10
CA ALA A 244 -2.71 4.23 -14.48
C ALA A 244 -3.32 3.62 -13.21
N SER A 245 -3.77 4.48 -12.32
CA SER A 245 -4.44 4.09 -11.07
C SER A 245 -5.39 5.20 -10.63
N GLY A 246 -6.23 4.92 -9.68
CA GLY A 246 -7.13 5.91 -9.11
C GLY A 246 -7.69 5.46 -7.78
N GLY A 247 -8.41 6.36 -7.15
CA GLY A 247 -9.03 6.11 -5.87
C GLY A 247 -10.04 7.18 -5.52
N TYR A 248 -10.45 7.13 -4.27
CA TYR A 248 -11.31 8.14 -3.69
C TYR A 248 -10.95 8.40 -2.23
N TYR A 249 -11.39 9.54 -1.75
CA TYR A 249 -11.32 9.92 -0.35
C TYR A 249 -12.70 10.36 0.13
N ILE A 250 -13.04 9.96 1.35
CA ILE A 250 -14.21 10.46 2.09
C ILE A 250 -13.69 11.41 3.15
N LEU A 251 -14.18 12.63 3.10
CA LEU A 251 -13.84 13.70 4.04
C LEU A 251 -15.11 14.20 4.71
N CYS A 252 -15.02 14.68 5.95
CA CYS A 252 -16.11 15.42 6.57
C CYS A 252 -15.70 16.87 6.85
N LYS A 253 -16.68 17.76 6.84
CA LYS A 253 -16.51 19.16 7.24
C LYS A 253 -16.33 19.22 8.75
N ALA A 254 -15.09 19.43 9.19
CA ALA A 254 -14.72 19.31 10.60
C ALA A 254 -15.51 20.23 11.53
N LYS A 255 -15.85 21.44 11.07
CA LYS A 255 -16.66 22.38 11.86
C LYS A 255 -18.13 21.97 11.97
N GLU A 256 -18.73 21.47 10.89
CA GLU A 256 -20.13 21.07 10.87
C GLU A 256 -20.40 19.86 11.77
N GLU A 257 -19.41 18.97 11.90
CA GLU A 257 -19.45 17.84 12.83
C GLU A 257 -18.99 18.19 14.26
N GLY A 258 -18.59 19.44 14.48
CA GLY A 258 -18.21 19.91 15.81
C GLY A 258 -16.79 19.56 16.25
N TYR A 259 -15.95 19.03 15.34
CA TYR A 259 -14.58 18.68 15.66
C TYR A 259 -13.65 19.89 15.81
N ILE A 260 -14.00 21.05 15.24
CA ILE A 260 -13.27 22.31 15.38
C ILE A 260 -14.25 23.48 15.38
N THR A 261 -13.91 24.52 16.11
CA THR A 261 -14.71 25.76 16.20
C THR A 261 -13.99 26.94 15.57
N SER A 262 -14.76 27.99 15.19
CA SER A 262 -14.17 29.23 14.68
C SER A 262 -13.38 30.01 15.76
N GLU A 263 -13.51 29.68 17.04
CA GLU A 263 -12.69 30.23 18.13
C GLU A 263 -11.30 29.59 18.15
N GLU A 264 -11.22 28.28 17.81
CA GLU A 264 -9.98 27.52 17.71
C GLU A 264 -9.23 27.82 16.42
N ASP A 265 -9.95 27.97 15.31
CA ASP A 265 -9.39 28.32 14.01
C ASP A 265 -10.34 29.22 13.20
N PRO A 266 -9.92 30.44 12.82
CA PRO A 266 -10.74 31.35 12.00
C PRO A 266 -11.12 30.77 10.64
N ARG A 267 -10.38 29.78 10.12
CA ARG A 267 -10.60 29.08 8.86
C ARG A 267 -11.27 27.70 9.05
N ALA A 268 -11.91 27.44 10.18
CA ALA A 268 -12.54 26.17 10.48
C ALA A 268 -13.56 25.73 9.39
N ASP A 269 -14.19 26.68 8.70
CA ASP A 269 -15.11 26.42 7.56
C ASP A 269 -14.40 25.80 6.35
N GLU A 270 -13.09 25.92 6.25
CA GLU A 270 -12.25 25.40 5.16
C GLU A 270 -11.55 24.09 5.57
N MET A 271 -11.78 23.59 6.78
CA MET A 271 -11.11 22.41 7.31
C MET A 271 -11.95 21.15 7.13
N TYR A 272 -11.29 20.12 6.66
CA TYR A 272 -11.87 18.80 6.46
C TYR A 272 -11.09 17.75 7.24
N LEU A 273 -11.84 16.84 7.85
CA LEU A 273 -11.30 15.65 8.51
C LEU A 273 -11.29 14.50 7.50
N PHE A 274 -10.17 13.84 7.39
CA PHE A 274 -10.04 12.64 6.58
C PHE A 274 -10.69 11.45 7.30
N ILE A 275 -11.61 10.77 6.63
CA ILE A 275 -12.34 9.63 7.21
C ILE A 275 -11.88 8.32 6.59
N GLN A 276 -11.87 8.25 5.27
CA GLN A 276 -11.54 7.02 4.55
C GLN A 276 -10.87 7.33 3.22
N GLY A 277 -9.89 6.49 2.85
CA GLY A 277 -9.29 6.50 1.52
C GLY A 277 -9.29 5.12 0.90
N SER A 278 -9.41 5.06 -0.42
CA SER A 278 -9.14 3.87 -1.21
C SER A 278 -8.26 4.26 -2.38
N LYS A 279 -7.10 3.62 -2.50
CA LYS A 279 -6.08 3.96 -3.52
C LYS A 279 -6.05 2.97 -4.70
N ARG A 280 -6.95 1.98 -4.70
CA ARG A 280 -6.96 0.90 -5.69
C ARG A 280 -8.32 0.75 -6.35
N VAL A 281 -8.93 1.87 -6.76
CA VAL A 281 -10.15 1.83 -7.56
C VAL A 281 -9.78 1.51 -8.99
N THR A 282 -10.41 0.49 -9.54
CA THR A 282 -10.24 0.11 -10.94
C THR A 282 -11.33 0.73 -11.80
N LEU A 283 -11.01 1.00 -13.06
CA LEU A 283 -12.04 1.34 -14.04
C LEU A 283 -12.87 0.10 -14.36
N ASP A 284 -14.18 0.26 -14.41
CA ASP A 284 -15.05 -0.76 -14.98
C ASP A 284 -14.89 -0.83 -16.52
N GLU A 285 -15.59 -1.77 -17.16
CA GLU A 285 -15.57 -1.96 -18.63
C GLU A 285 -16.08 -0.73 -19.42
N ASN A 286 -16.80 0.18 -18.77
CA ASN A 286 -17.34 1.40 -19.35
C ASN A 286 -16.47 2.64 -19.06
N GLY A 287 -15.38 2.47 -18.31
CA GLY A 287 -14.49 3.56 -17.94
C GLY A 287 -15.02 4.40 -16.77
N VAL A 288 -15.76 3.78 -15.87
CA VAL A 288 -16.31 4.43 -14.67
C VAL A 288 -15.49 4.03 -13.44
N LEU A 289 -15.17 5.02 -12.60
CA LEU A 289 -14.68 4.81 -11.24
C LEU A 289 -15.88 4.73 -10.29
N HIS A 290 -15.81 3.80 -9.34
CA HIS A 290 -16.84 3.60 -8.32
C HIS A 290 -16.26 3.82 -6.92
N ALA A 291 -17.02 4.52 -6.08
CA ALA A 291 -16.78 4.65 -4.64
C ALA A 291 -18.05 4.21 -3.90
N ALA A 292 -18.05 2.98 -3.42
CA ALA A 292 -19.12 2.48 -2.57
C ALA A 292 -18.81 2.82 -1.10
N TYR A 293 -19.66 3.60 -0.46
CA TYR A 293 -19.49 4.04 0.92
C TYR A 293 -20.74 3.81 1.75
N LYS A 294 -20.59 3.07 2.85
CA LYS A 294 -21.71 2.66 3.70
C LYS A 294 -22.24 3.72 4.66
N ASN A 295 -21.89 4.99 4.48
CA ASN A 295 -22.31 6.10 5.33
C ASN A 295 -22.14 5.79 6.83
N ASN A 296 -20.99 5.23 7.17
CA ASN A 296 -20.59 4.93 8.52
C ASN A 296 -19.12 5.30 8.76
N ALA A 297 -18.76 5.40 10.03
CA ALA A 297 -17.37 5.60 10.44
C ALA A 297 -17.00 4.57 11.51
N LEU A 298 -15.70 4.28 11.60
CA LEU A 298 -15.16 3.37 12.59
C LEU A 298 -14.64 4.17 13.78
N TYR A 299 -14.91 3.65 14.97
CA TYR A 299 -14.49 4.21 16.25
C TYR A 299 -13.81 3.13 17.08
N MET A 300 -13.03 3.54 18.08
CA MET A 300 -12.56 2.65 19.14
C MET A 300 -13.50 2.75 20.34
N GLU A 301 -13.71 1.61 21.00
CA GLU A 301 -14.47 1.50 22.25
C GLU A 301 -13.65 0.71 23.26
N ASP A 302 -13.65 1.15 24.51
CA ASP A 302 -13.16 0.43 25.68
C ASP A 302 -14.20 0.45 26.80
N ASP A 303 -13.81 0.07 28.03
CA ASP A 303 -14.69 0.04 29.18
C ASP A 303 -15.22 1.42 29.59
N ASP A 304 -14.54 2.51 29.22
CA ASP A 304 -14.92 3.90 29.53
C ASP A 304 -15.85 4.52 28.49
N GLY A 305 -15.91 3.93 27.26
CA GLY A 305 -16.84 4.37 26.22
C GLY A 305 -16.28 4.30 24.80
N VAL A 306 -16.95 5.00 23.89
CA VAL A 306 -16.59 5.09 22.47
C VAL A 306 -15.83 6.41 22.23
N SER A 307 -14.78 6.34 21.40
CA SER A 307 -14.04 7.55 21.01
C SER A 307 -14.96 8.57 20.32
N ASP A 308 -14.76 9.84 20.62
CA ASP A 308 -15.51 10.95 20.06
C ASP A 308 -14.99 11.39 18.67
N ILE A 309 -13.84 10.86 18.25
CA ILE A 309 -13.25 11.08 16.92
C ILE A 309 -13.20 9.74 16.17
N PRO A 310 -13.63 9.70 14.90
CA PRO A 310 -13.54 8.49 14.09
C PRO A 310 -12.08 8.15 13.77
N MET A 311 -11.82 6.87 13.64
CA MET A 311 -10.53 6.39 13.13
C MET A 311 -10.39 6.70 11.64
N ILE A 312 -9.21 7.13 11.25
CA ILE A 312 -8.88 7.35 9.84
C ILE A 312 -8.58 6.00 9.19
N LEU A 313 -9.45 5.55 8.30
CA LEU A 313 -9.20 4.38 7.49
C LEU A 313 -8.36 4.79 6.27
N THR A 314 -7.05 4.58 6.34
CA THR A 314 -6.12 4.96 5.26
C THR A 314 -6.09 3.96 4.11
N GLU A 315 -6.35 2.69 4.42
CA GLU A 315 -6.36 1.61 3.43
C GLU A 315 -7.26 0.48 3.91
N SER A 316 -8.06 -0.07 2.99
CA SER A 316 -8.81 -1.30 3.22
C SER A 316 -8.43 -2.29 2.14
N ASP A 317 -7.85 -3.41 2.51
CA ASP A 317 -7.74 -4.56 1.62
C ASP A 317 -8.97 -5.45 1.82
N ILE A 318 -9.89 -5.36 0.87
CA ILE A 318 -11.12 -6.16 0.84
C ILE A 318 -11.04 -7.30 -0.19
N SER A 319 -9.87 -7.49 -0.81
CA SER A 319 -9.65 -8.52 -1.82
C SER A 319 -9.76 -9.93 -1.23
N ASP A 320 -9.39 -10.09 0.03
CA ASP A 320 -9.63 -11.30 0.80
C ASP A 320 -10.93 -11.19 1.61
N VAL A 321 -11.95 -11.95 1.20
CA VAL A 321 -13.27 -11.94 1.85
C VAL A 321 -13.22 -12.59 3.25
N GLU A 322 -12.27 -13.49 3.47
CA GLU A 322 -12.10 -14.23 4.74
C GLU A 322 -11.26 -13.44 5.74
N ASN A 323 -10.29 -12.63 5.26
CA ASN A 323 -9.43 -11.82 6.11
C ASN A 323 -9.39 -10.38 5.59
N ARG A 324 -10.22 -9.51 6.14
CA ARG A 324 -10.21 -8.09 5.81
C ARG A 324 -9.18 -7.37 6.67
N TYR A 325 -8.29 -6.64 6.03
CA TYR A 325 -7.32 -5.79 6.72
C TYR A 325 -7.73 -4.33 6.60
N LEU A 326 -7.74 -3.65 7.74
CA LEU A 326 -8.02 -2.23 7.84
C LEU A 326 -6.78 -1.53 8.40
N SER A 327 -6.32 -0.49 7.74
CA SER A 327 -5.17 0.30 8.20
C SER A 327 -5.61 1.65 8.70
N PHE A 328 -5.18 2.02 9.91
CA PHE A 328 -5.53 3.26 10.59
C PHE A 328 -4.26 4.00 11.02
N VAL A 329 -4.34 5.31 11.07
CA VAL A 329 -3.32 6.15 11.70
C VAL A 329 -3.82 6.62 13.05
N VAL A 330 -3.00 6.42 14.08
CA VAL A 330 -3.24 6.83 15.46
C VAL A 330 -2.01 7.51 16.05
N LEU A 331 -2.19 8.25 17.14
CA LEU A 331 -1.07 8.69 17.97
C LEU A 331 -0.93 7.76 19.17
N MET A 332 0.25 7.18 19.32
CA MET A 332 0.60 6.38 20.49
C MET A 332 1.34 7.24 21.52
N ASN A 333 0.83 7.26 22.72
CA ASN A 333 1.48 7.93 23.83
C ASN A 333 2.44 6.96 24.51
N PHE A 334 3.71 7.32 24.54
CA PHE A 334 4.73 6.59 25.26
C PHE A 334 4.79 7.08 26.72
N ASP A 335 5.16 6.21 27.65
CA ASP A 335 5.30 6.55 29.09
C ASP A 335 6.26 7.71 29.37
N ASN A 336 7.10 8.09 28.43
CA ASN A 336 8.05 9.19 28.50
C ASN A 336 7.53 10.55 27.98
N TRP A 337 6.22 10.69 27.73
CA TRP A 337 5.55 11.91 27.25
C TRP A 337 5.79 12.28 25.77
N GLU A 338 6.39 11.42 24.99
CA GLU A 338 6.49 11.59 23.54
C GLU A 338 5.34 10.85 22.87
N SER A 339 4.52 11.55 22.08
CA SER A 339 3.52 10.93 21.20
C SER A 339 4.16 10.65 19.87
N GLN A 340 3.93 9.46 19.35
CA GLN A 340 4.39 9.07 18.02
C GLN A 340 3.20 8.63 17.17
N ALA A 341 3.13 9.09 15.93
CA ALA A 341 2.18 8.58 14.97
C ALA A 341 2.52 7.13 14.65
N ALA A 342 1.51 6.28 14.58
CA ALA A 342 1.65 4.89 14.20
C ALA A 342 0.54 4.46 13.23
N LYS A 343 0.88 3.60 12.29
CA LYS A 343 -0.08 2.88 11.45
C LYS A 343 -0.47 1.61 12.20
N LEU A 344 -1.75 1.47 12.54
CA LEU A 344 -2.30 0.22 13.03
C LEU A 344 -2.85 -0.59 11.87
N GLN A 345 -2.63 -1.89 11.91
CA GLN A 345 -3.26 -2.85 11.02
C GLN A 345 -4.21 -3.75 11.82
N ILE A 346 -5.49 -3.71 11.48
CA ILE A 346 -6.55 -4.47 12.16
C ILE A 346 -7.05 -5.53 11.20
N ALA A 347 -7.06 -6.80 11.62
CA ALA A 347 -7.69 -7.88 10.90
C ALA A 347 -9.11 -8.12 11.43
N VAL A 348 -10.06 -8.27 10.51
CA VAL A 348 -11.46 -8.62 10.80
C VAL A 348 -11.76 -9.93 10.08
N ASN A 349 -12.07 -10.98 10.82
CA ASN A 349 -12.40 -12.32 10.29
C ASN A 349 -13.42 -13.03 11.18
N GLU A 350 -13.70 -14.31 10.92
CA GLU A 350 -14.67 -15.11 11.70
C GLU A 350 -14.28 -15.26 13.19
N ASP A 351 -12.98 -15.37 13.48
CA ASP A 351 -12.45 -15.51 14.84
C ASP A 351 -12.47 -14.17 15.60
N TYR A 352 -12.32 -13.06 14.87
CA TYR A 352 -12.26 -11.71 15.41
C TYR A 352 -13.22 -10.80 14.65
N PRO A 353 -14.55 -10.97 14.83
CA PRO A 353 -15.56 -10.19 14.10
C PRO A 353 -15.55 -8.70 14.44
N ASP A 354 -15.09 -8.33 15.62
CA ASP A 354 -14.94 -6.95 16.08
C ASP A 354 -13.55 -6.36 15.74
N GLY A 355 -12.69 -7.16 15.12
CA GLY A 355 -11.33 -6.77 14.75
C GLY A 355 -10.29 -7.07 15.81
N ILE A 356 -9.09 -7.40 15.38
CA ILE A 356 -7.90 -7.54 16.22
C ILE A 356 -6.75 -6.75 15.62
N ILE A 357 -6.02 -6.01 16.45
CA ILE A 357 -4.81 -5.32 15.99
C ILE A 357 -3.74 -6.37 15.71
N ARG A 358 -3.30 -6.42 14.45
CA ARG A 358 -2.25 -7.35 14.00
C ARG A 358 -0.86 -6.77 14.15
N ASN A 359 -0.70 -5.49 13.90
CA ASN A 359 0.55 -4.79 14.12
C ASN A 359 0.35 -3.29 14.33
N ALA A 360 1.37 -2.66 14.89
CA ALA A 360 1.50 -1.21 14.97
C ALA A 360 2.90 -0.84 14.48
N ILE A 361 2.96 0.02 13.46
CA ILE A 361 4.20 0.44 12.82
C ILE A 361 4.38 1.93 13.08
N PRO A 362 5.49 2.37 13.71
CA PRO A 362 5.73 3.78 13.92
C PRO A 362 5.88 4.50 12.57
N LEU A 363 5.23 5.65 12.44
CA LEU A 363 5.42 6.56 11.32
C LEU A 363 6.48 7.58 11.73
N SER A 364 7.52 7.73 10.91
CA SER A 364 8.57 8.73 11.14
C SER A 364 8.11 10.07 10.58
N ASP A 365 8.24 11.14 11.38
CA ASP A 365 8.10 12.51 10.90
C ASP A 365 9.39 13.04 10.25
N ASP A 366 10.46 12.23 10.19
CA ASP A 366 11.78 12.64 9.72
C ASP A 366 11.94 12.20 8.26
N ASP A 367 11.83 13.14 7.32
CA ASP A 367 12.02 12.93 5.88
C ASP A 367 13.40 12.33 5.53
N ASP A 368 14.37 12.44 6.43
CA ASP A 368 15.73 11.92 6.25
C ASP A 368 15.90 10.45 6.68
N VAL A 369 14.93 9.83 7.35
CA VAL A 369 15.00 8.43 7.79
C VAL A 369 13.90 7.61 7.13
N GLN A 370 14.02 7.38 5.85
CA GLN A 370 13.29 6.31 5.16
C GLN A 370 13.82 4.95 5.63
N SER A 371 13.50 4.59 6.87
CA SER A 371 13.88 3.28 7.38
C SER A 371 12.79 2.28 6.99
N ALA A 372 13.14 1.35 6.12
CA ALA A 372 12.37 0.16 5.80
C ALA A 372 12.27 -0.83 6.98
N SER A 373 12.58 -0.38 8.19
CA SER A 373 12.55 -1.22 9.37
C SER A 373 11.10 -1.49 9.79
N LYS A 374 10.67 -2.73 9.70
CA LYS A 374 9.46 -3.22 10.40
C LYS A 374 9.73 -3.28 11.90
N GLN A 375 9.99 -2.15 12.51
CA GLN A 375 9.98 -2.06 13.96
C GLN A 375 8.51 -2.11 14.40
N LEU A 376 8.04 -3.32 14.71
CA LEU A 376 6.72 -3.50 15.27
C LEU A 376 6.71 -2.96 16.72
N ILE A 377 5.74 -2.11 17.00
CA ILE A 377 5.49 -1.64 18.36
C ILE A 377 4.73 -2.74 19.10
N ARG A 378 5.26 -3.17 20.24
CA ARG A 378 4.54 -4.05 21.14
C ARG A 378 3.54 -3.23 21.94
N LEU A 379 2.26 -3.46 21.70
CA LEU A 379 1.19 -2.74 22.38
C LEU A 379 1.18 -2.98 23.89
N ASP A 380 1.60 -4.18 24.33
CA ASP A 380 1.71 -4.52 25.76
C ASP A 380 2.72 -3.62 26.54
N ASP A 381 3.61 -2.94 25.83
CA ASP A 381 4.57 -2.00 26.42
C ASP A 381 3.93 -0.62 26.67
N TYR A 382 2.68 -0.38 26.22
CA TYR A 382 1.97 0.90 26.34
C TYR A 382 0.65 0.72 27.08
N ALA A 383 0.34 1.68 27.95
CA ALA A 383 -0.91 1.67 28.71
C ALA A 383 -2.07 2.27 27.89
N ASN A 384 -1.80 3.27 27.05
CA ASN A 384 -2.84 4.04 26.38
C ASN A 384 -2.47 4.37 24.94
N MET A 385 -3.51 4.44 24.10
CA MET A 385 -3.43 4.89 22.72
C MET A 385 -4.48 5.98 22.49
N SER A 386 -4.10 7.11 21.94
CA SER A 386 -5.04 8.14 21.58
C SER A 386 -5.54 7.93 20.15
N VAL A 387 -6.85 7.85 19.98
CA VAL A 387 -7.45 7.95 18.67
C VAL A 387 -7.26 9.37 18.18
N ALA A 388 -6.60 9.55 17.06
CA ALA A 388 -6.32 10.85 16.50
C ALA A 388 -6.76 10.90 15.03
N ALA A 389 -7.27 12.02 14.62
CA ALA A 389 -7.62 12.29 13.25
C ALA A 389 -6.89 13.54 12.76
N ARG A 390 -6.65 13.64 11.47
CA ARG A 390 -5.95 14.77 10.88
C ARG A 390 -6.92 15.64 10.12
N CYS A 391 -6.99 16.91 10.53
CA CYS A 391 -7.71 17.97 9.85
C CYS A 391 -6.77 18.77 8.97
N SER A 392 -7.17 19.05 7.74
CA SER A 392 -6.39 19.87 6.81
C SER A 392 -7.27 20.88 6.10
N TYR A 393 -6.64 21.96 5.64
CA TYR A 393 -7.26 22.89 4.73
C TYR A 393 -7.28 22.28 3.31
N VAL A 394 -8.32 22.63 2.59
CA VAL A 394 -8.41 22.34 1.16
C VAL A 394 -7.82 23.51 0.40
N THR A 395 -6.79 23.26 -0.40
CA THR A 395 -6.18 24.27 -1.27
C THR A 395 -6.80 24.24 -2.67
N ARG A 396 -7.08 25.44 -3.19
CA ARG A 396 -7.64 25.63 -4.52
C ARG A 396 -6.76 26.60 -5.31
N ASP A 397 -6.72 26.44 -6.63
CA ASP A 397 -6.06 27.34 -7.53
C ASP A 397 -6.86 28.65 -7.71
N GLU A 398 -6.35 29.56 -8.56
CA GLU A 398 -6.98 30.82 -8.89
C GLU A 398 -8.34 30.68 -9.63
N ASN A 399 -8.62 29.52 -10.23
CA ASN A 399 -9.87 29.19 -10.89
C ASN A 399 -10.88 28.55 -9.94
N GLY A 400 -10.44 28.16 -8.73
CA GLY A 400 -11.24 27.46 -7.73
C GLY A 400 -11.16 25.95 -7.82
N ASP A 401 -10.31 25.40 -8.69
CA ASP A 401 -10.10 23.98 -8.85
C ASP A 401 -9.26 23.41 -7.70
N LEU A 402 -9.55 22.18 -7.30
CA LEU A 402 -8.87 21.51 -6.20
C LEU A 402 -7.42 21.19 -6.59
N LEU A 403 -6.46 21.84 -5.92
CA LEU A 403 -5.03 21.57 -6.09
C LEU A 403 -4.56 20.46 -5.16
N ASP A 404 -4.89 20.62 -3.89
CA ASP A 404 -4.56 19.69 -2.84
C ASP A 404 -5.63 19.77 -1.76
N PHE A 405 -6.03 18.65 -1.21
CA PHE A 405 -6.97 18.56 -0.10
C PHE A 405 -6.29 18.17 1.21
N PHE A 406 -4.98 18.00 1.18
CA PHE A 406 -4.21 17.60 2.34
C PHE A 406 -2.84 18.29 2.39
N ASP A 407 -2.81 19.44 3.02
CA ASP A 407 -1.57 20.17 3.29
C ASP A 407 -0.97 19.70 4.63
N TRP A 408 0.13 18.97 4.56
CA TRP A 408 0.83 18.43 5.72
C TRP A 408 1.39 19.54 6.64
N GLU A 409 1.84 20.66 6.10
CA GLU A 409 2.42 21.75 6.87
C GLU A 409 1.37 22.49 7.72
N THR A 410 0.15 22.63 7.20
CA THR A 410 -0.95 23.33 7.88
C THR A 410 -1.94 22.40 8.56
N SER A 411 -1.81 21.11 8.37
CA SER A 411 -2.72 20.13 8.99
C SER A 411 -2.54 20.10 10.52
N LYS A 412 -3.65 19.80 11.20
CA LYS A 412 -3.68 19.70 12.67
C LYS A 412 -4.14 18.32 13.08
N TRP A 413 -3.43 17.74 14.03
CA TRP A 413 -3.92 16.57 14.72
C TRP A 413 -5.05 16.96 15.69
N MET A 414 -6.17 16.27 15.57
CA MET A 414 -7.25 16.33 16.53
C MET A 414 -7.16 15.10 17.41
N MET A 415 -6.92 15.33 18.69
CA MET A 415 -6.81 14.26 19.68
C MET A 415 -8.22 13.90 20.15
N GLY A 416 -8.57 12.64 20.00
CA GLY A 416 -9.76 12.09 20.57
C GLY A 416 -9.51 11.38 21.91
N PHE A 417 -10.39 10.50 22.22
CA PHE A 417 -10.41 9.66 23.40
C PHE A 417 -9.13 8.81 23.53
N GLU A 418 -8.61 8.70 24.78
CA GLU A 418 -7.55 7.75 25.08
C GLU A 418 -8.14 6.36 25.31
N VAL A 419 -7.69 5.39 24.51
CA VAL A 419 -8.07 3.98 24.66
C VAL A 419 -7.09 3.32 25.62
N ASP A 420 -7.63 2.68 26.68
CA ASP A 420 -6.83 1.87 27.60
C ASP A 420 -6.52 0.51 26.95
N LEU A 421 -5.26 0.31 26.55
CA LEU A 421 -4.79 -0.94 25.95
C LEU A 421 -4.69 -2.12 26.95
N THR A 422 -4.84 -1.85 28.26
CA THR A 422 -4.90 -2.90 29.28
C THR A 422 -6.30 -3.41 29.57
N SER A 423 -7.33 -2.74 29.04
CA SER A 423 -8.73 -3.13 29.10
C SER A 423 -9.15 -3.92 27.84
N ASP A 424 -10.38 -4.46 27.84
CA ASP A 424 -10.97 -4.99 26.62
C ASP A 424 -11.37 -3.83 25.69
N TYR A 425 -10.63 -3.65 24.59
CA TYR A 425 -10.93 -2.66 23.56
C TYR A 425 -11.33 -3.33 22.25
N ARG A 426 -12.16 -2.64 21.47
CA ARG A 426 -12.64 -3.13 20.17
C ARG A 426 -12.91 -1.98 19.21
N THR A 427 -13.02 -2.31 17.93
CA THR A 427 -13.55 -1.39 16.93
C THR A 427 -15.07 -1.47 16.89
N VAL A 428 -15.75 -0.32 16.76
CA VAL A 428 -17.18 -0.23 16.57
C VAL A 428 -17.52 0.60 15.35
N VAL A 429 -18.52 0.18 14.60
CA VAL A 429 -19.03 0.90 13.43
C VAL A 429 -20.25 1.68 13.84
N GLN A 430 -20.28 2.98 13.57
CA GLN A 430 -21.43 3.82 13.82
C GLN A 430 -21.94 4.47 12.53
N PRO A 431 -23.26 4.56 12.30
CA PRO A 431 -23.80 5.31 11.17
C PRO A 431 -23.47 6.78 11.29
N LEU A 432 -23.32 7.46 10.15
CA LEU A 432 -23.18 8.92 10.14
C LEU A 432 -24.52 9.58 10.50
N ASP A 433 -24.51 10.46 11.49
CA ASP A 433 -25.70 11.21 11.88
C ASP A 433 -26.06 12.28 10.82
N HIS A 434 -25.06 12.86 10.16
CA HIS A 434 -25.17 13.95 9.20
C HIS A 434 -24.41 13.68 7.90
N PRO A 435 -24.85 12.70 7.07
CA PRO A 435 -24.12 12.36 5.82
C PRO A 435 -23.95 13.56 4.85
N GLU A 436 -24.78 14.59 4.96
CA GLU A 436 -24.69 15.84 4.19
C GLU A 436 -23.45 16.65 4.49
N ASN A 437 -22.78 16.39 5.61
CA ASN A 437 -21.51 17.04 5.98
C ASN A 437 -20.30 16.31 5.39
N TYR A 438 -20.53 15.20 4.68
CA TYR A 438 -19.48 14.38 4.10
C TYR A 438 -19.41 14.55 2.58
N VAL A 439 -18.20 14.45 2.05
CA VAL A 439 -17.93 14.57 0.63
C VAL A 439 -17.00 13.46 0.16
N CYS A 440 -17.19 13.06 -1.09
CA CYS A 440 -16.27 12.19 -1.80
C CYS A 440 -15.42 13.02 -2.76
N ILE A 441 -14.15 12.72 -2.86
CA ILE A 441 -13.23 13.24 -3.88
C ILE A 441 -12.62 12.04 -4.59
N PHE A 442 -12.79 11.95 -5.90
CA PHE A 442 -12.01 11.00 -6.71
C PHE A 442 -10.66 11.60 -7.07
N PHE A 443 -9.66 10.75 -7.16
CA PHE A 443 -8.42 11.09 -7.80
C PHE A 443 -8.07 10.08 -8.89
N MET A 444 -7.35 10.55 -9.88
CA MET A 444 -6.79 9.76 -10.95
C MET A 444 -5.30 10.05 -11.04
N LYS A 445 -4.49 8.99 -11.11
CA LYS A 445 -3.10 9.10 -11.54
C LYS A 445 -3.00 8.69 -12.99
N ASP A 446 -2.41 9.55 -13.81
CA ASP A 446 -2.10 9.22 -15.18
C ASP A 446 -0.84 8.35 -15.29
N SER A 447 -0.54 7.88 -16.50
CA SER A 447 0.62 7.04 -16.74
C SER A 447 1.96 7.74 -16.49
N GLN A 448 1.98 9.06 -16.41
CA GLN A 448 3.16 9.86 -16.07
C GLN A 448 3.27 10.15 -14.57
N GLY A 449 2.29 9.72 -13.76
CA GLY A 449 2.28 9.94 -12.31
C GLY A 449 1.62 11.25 -11.89
N ASN A 450 1.08 12.03 -12.81
CA ASN A 450 0.36 13.24 -12.46
C ASN A 450 -0.98 12.88 -11.81
N VAL A 451 -1.32 13.58 -10.73
CA VAL A 451 -2.57 13.39 -9.99
C VAL A 451 -3.55 14.49 -10.40
N SER A 452 -4.78 14.07 -10.67
CA SER A 452 -5.91 14.96 -10.89
C SER A 452 -7.02 14.61 -9.92
N TYR A 453 -7.71 15.61 -9.39
CA TYR A 453 -8.80 15.46 -8.44
C TYR A 453 -10.14 15.89 -9.05
N SER A 454 -11.22 15.20 -8.67
CA SER A 454 -12.57 15.72 -8.89
C SER A 454 -12.85 16.84 -7.89
N ASP A 455 -13.88 17.62 -8.14
CA ASP A 455 -14.47 18.44 -7.08
C ASP A 455 -15.05 17.58 -5.96
N MET A 456 -15.38 18.23 -4.85
CA MET A 456 -16.06 17.63 -3.72
C MET A 456 -17.50 17.24 -4.09
N ILE A 457 -17.81 15.96 -4.01
CA ILE A 457 -19.11 15.39 -4.33
C ILE A 457 -19.82 15.10 -3.01
N PRO A 458 -20.90 15.84 -2.65
CA PRO A 458 -21.65 15.55 -1.43
C PRO A 458 -22.23 14.13 -1.46
N LEU A 459 -22.24 13.44 -0.31
CA LEU A 459 -22.83 12.09 -0.19
C LEU A 459 -24.38 12.12 -0.27
N LYS A 460 -24.97 13.26 -0.03
CA LYS A 460 -26.42 13.52 -0.19
C LYS A 460 -26.68 14.85 -0.87
#